data_7df5376fd58f4b5c81532a449fc4691e
#
_entry.id   7df5376fd58f4b5c81532a449fc4691e
#
_cell.length_a   1.000
_cell.length_b   1.000
_cell.length_c   1.000
_cell.angle_alpha   90.00
_cell.angle_beta   90.00
_cell.angle_gamma   90.00
#
_symmetry.space_group_name_H-M   'P 1'
#
loop_
_entity.id
_entity.type
_entity.pdbx_description
1 polymer ?
#
loop_
_entity_poly.entity_id
_entity_poly.type
_entity_poly.pdbx_seq_one_letter_code
_entity_poly.pdbx_strand_id
1 'polypeptide(L)'
;MPPFPLSYRAGCSAVALHPAYRYYERGYQVFQWIDSHTGVFIKNSGIIIGLSLIVLFVGVFDRDLWTPDEPRVAAMSLEMARTGNYVVPHLSGRPFVEKPPLYYAVGGGMIRLFGDVLGVPGAVRFSTVLWGIGVLVITFKLTRRIVNPMLALSTVAILATMAGFVENFHWIRVDAALAFFCIAAVWSFIEAREKKSLFRHLITGVFTAGAFLSKGWIGPILIAIPVAAYLLSGRICGADSDSNSKSWVSGAVALFTFAVLSIAWIVMFRLRVSDAVWHEWFWVNHVGRFTGEAVQKGHIHSGDFLYYLKTIAVYSLPWTPFVFAWIASTIYRWIKTRSTPPRMHLFLLIWGVASAALLTLPATKRDVYLLPVIPAYAFMSALFLSEHCREWMRGYSFFINGLCLISLMIFASAPWVIKPFLEHLDPELHQPLTELGVRNIACFAAAAISAGTLLLLYRRKVSLLTAVFVPAAMLFAGAFTVPMKAIDYQKSLRDDFIRFTKQIPPQDLPFVAGWNFSQTTLGAFYVYSNLVLPQIESADRVQSIIAGRDPEYCSLVLNQVHSIDDLVDQKYLLLYETYPRGNRKYRALYWIRGPHRCMLEPAIASQSEDAIKTAVVRRLHLMDDGTD
;
A
#
# COMPACT_ATOMS: atom_id res chain seq x y z
N MET A 1 -2.84 -38.28 -2.86
CA MET A 1 -2.81 -38.13 -4.32
C MET A 1 -1.47 -38.63 -4.80
N PRO A 2 -1.42 -39.63 -5.68
CA PRO A 2 -0.19 -40.28 -6.09
C PRO A 2 0.64 -39.39 -7.01
N PRO A 3 1.96 -39.56 -7.07
CA PRO A 3 2.84 -38.79 -7.93
C PRO A 3 2.59 -39.15 -9.40
N PHE A 4 2.62 -38.14 -10.26
CA PHE A 4 2.53 -38.31 -11.71
C PHE A 4 3.69 -39.18 -12.23
N PRO A 5 3.44 -40.19 -13.05
CA PRO A 5 4.50 -40.97 -13.68
C PRO A 5 5.10 -40.16 -14.83
N LEU A 6 6.38 -39.85 -14.73
CA LEU A 6 7.22 -39.46 -15.86
C LEU A 6 7.50 -40.73 -16.71
N SER A 7 6.53 -41.14 -17.53
CA SER A 7 6.80 -42.06 -18.62
C SER A 7 7.15 -41.28 -19.88
N TYR A 8 8.40 -40.85 -19.99
CA TYR A 8 9.00 -40.54 -21.29
C TYR A 8 9.50 -41.85 -21.88
N ARG A 9 8.80 -42.37 -22.88
CA ARG A 9 9.26 -43.52 -23.69
C ARG A 9 10.62 -43.17 -24.29
N ALA A 10 11.59 -44.00 -23.96
CA ALA A 10 12.84 -44.13 -24.68
C ALA A 10 12.56 -44.46 -26.14
N GLY A 11 12.85 -43.55 -27.03
CA GLY A 11 12.66 -43.73 -28.47
C GLY A 11 12.90 -42.47 -29.27
N CYS A 12 14.01 -41.75 -29.00
CA CYS A 12 14.63 -40.86 -29.98
C CYS A 12 16.14 -40.83 -29.70
N SER A 13 16.86 -41.21 -30.75
CA SER A 13 18.30 -41.08 -30.92
C SER A 13 18.88 -39.80 -30.31
N ALA A 14 20.09 -39.91 -29.74
CA ALA A 14 20.89 -38.86 -29.13
C ALA A 14 20.84 -37.52 -29.84
N VAL A 15 19.79 -36.76 -29.62
CA VAL A 15 19.77 -35.30 -29.82
C VAL A 15 20.53 -34.75 -28.62
N ALA A 16 21.67 -34.16 -28.87
CA ALA A 16 22.50 -33.48 -27.86
C ALA A 16 21.58 -32.56 -27.04
N LEU A 17 21.35 -32.90 -25.79
CA LEU A 17 20.55 -32.13 -24.85
C LEU A 17 21.06 -30.68 -24.91
N HIS A 18 20.18 -29.77 -25.32
CA HIS A 18 20.47 -28.36 -25.47
C HIS A 18 21.22 -27.84 -24.22
N PRO A 19 22.28 -27.06 -24.30
CA PRO A 19 23.07 -26.56 -23.17
C PRO A 19 22.22 -25.96 -22.04
N ALA A 20 21.04 -25.41 -22.37
CA ALA A 20 20.06 -24.91 -21.41
C ALA A 20 19.50 -26.00 -20.47
N TYR A 21 19.32 -27.24 -20.94
CA TYR A 21 18.80 -28.35 -20.11
C TYR A 21 19.85 -28.83 -19.10
N ARG A 22 21.12 -28.89 -19.50
CA ARG A 22 22.25 -29.19 -18.60
C ARG A 22 22.46 -28.08 -17.54
N TYR A 23 22.10 -26.85 -17.85
CA TYR A 23 22.18 -25.73 -16.89
C TYR A 23 21.07 -25.83 -15.84
N TYR A 24 19.87 -26.27 -16.25
CA TYR A 24 18.73 -26.50 -15.34
C TYR A 24 19.00 -27.65 -14.37
N GLU A 25 19.59 -28.76 -14.85
CA GLU A 25 20.01 -29.89 -13.98
C GLU A 25 21.15 -29.46 -13.02
N ARG A 26 22.14 -28.68 -13.47
CA ARG A 26 23.21 -28.19 -12.59
C ARG A 26 22.68 -27.22 -11.54
N GLY A 27 21.79 -26.32 -11.88
CA GLY A 27 21.11 -25.42 -10.92
C GLY A 27 20.32 -26.21 -9.89
N TYR A 28 19.60 -27.24 -10.32
CA TYR A 28 18.86 -28.15 -9.45
C TYR A 28 19.78 -28.99 -8.56
N GLN A 29 20.88 -29.48 -9.06
CA GLN A 29 21.90 -30.21 -8.29
C GLN A 29 22.65 -29.32 -7.30
N VAL A 30 22.97 -28.08 -7.67
CA VAL A 30 23.54 -27.09 -6.74
C VAL A 30 22.55 -26.73 -5.64
N PHE A 31 21.28 -26.63 -5.95
CA PHE A 31 20.24 -26.38 -4.96
C PHE A 31 20.03 -27.56 -4.00
N GLN A 32 20.05 -28.78 -4.51
CA GLN A 32 20.05 -30.00 -3.68
C GLN A 32 21.32 -30.13 -2.83
N TRP A 33 22.48 -29.72 -3.36
CA TRP A 33 23.73 -29.72 -2.61
C TRP A 33 23.73 -28.66 -1.49
N ILE A 34 23.18 -27.46 -1.75
CA ILE A 34 22.98 -26.41 -0.74
C ILE A 34 21.99 -26.91 0.33
N ASP A 35 20.93 -27.58 -0.07
CA ASP A 35 19.90 -28.10 0.84
C ASP A 35 20.43 -29.25 1.73
N SER A 36 21.29 -30.12 1.20
CA SER A 36 21.89 -31.22 1.94
C SER A 36 22.96 -30.78 2.95
N HIS A 37 23.64 -29.66 2.73
CA HIS A 37 24.73 -29.17 3.59
C HIS A 37 24.37 -27.99 4.48
N THR A 38 23.24 -27.27 4.20
CA THR A 38 22.80 -26.09 4.98
C THR A 38 21.41 -26.29 5.63
N GLY A 39 20.92 -27.47 5.64
CA GLY A 39 19.56 -27.96 5.84
C GLY A 39 18.81 -27.63 7.13
N VAL A 40 19.20 -26.66 7.95
CA VAL A 40 18.50 -26.42 9.23
C VAL A 40 17.37 -25.39 9.10
N PHE A 41 17.47 -24.39 8.24
CA PHE A 41 16.48 -23.29 8.22
C PHE A 41 15.46 -23.35 7.08
N ILE A 42 15.83 -23.79 5.88
CA ILE A 42 14.91 -23.74 4.73
C ILE A 42 13.93 -24.93 4.73
N LYS A 43 14.24 -26.03 5.43
CA LYS A 43 13.29 -27.16 5.61
C LYS A 43 12.04 -26.79 6.41
N ASN A 44 12.06 -25.67 7.13
CA ASN A 44 10.94 -25.27 7.98
C ASN A 44 10.18 -24.09 7.34
N SER A 45 9.28 -24.38 6.40
CA SER A 45 8.38 -23.39 5.79
C SER A 45 7.65 -22.53 6.84
N GLY A 46 7.43 -23.07 8.05
CA GLY A 46 6.81 -22.36 9.17
C GLY A 46 7.61 -21.14 9.62
N ILE A 47 8.96 -21.20 9.57
CA ILE A 47 9.81 -20.05 9.95
C ILE A 47 9.68 -18.91 8.93
N ILE A 48 9.69 -19.22 7.63
CA ILE A 48 9.52 -18.20 6.58
C ILE A 48 8.15 -17.54 6.71
N ILE A 49 7.11 -18.34 6.87
CA ILE A 49 5.74 -17.84 7.06
C ILE A 49 5.65 -16.99 8.33
N GLY A 50 6.15 -17.50 9.46
CA GLY A 50 6.11 -16.81 10.75
C GLY A 50 6.83 -15.45 10.70
N LEU A 51 8.06 -15.40 10.17
CA LEU A 51 8.80 -14.14 10.05
C LEU A 51 8.14 -13.17 9.05
N SER A 52 7.58 -13.67 7.95
CA SER A 52 6.86 -12.82 6.99
C SER A 52 5.61 -12.21 7.63
N LEU A 53 4.88 -12.96 8.47
CA LEU A 53 3.76 -12.43 9.23
C LEU A 53 4.21 -11.44 10.31
N ILE A 54 5.29 -11.74 11.03
CA ILE A 54 5.86 -10.78 12.01
C ILE A 54 6.17 -9.45 11.32
N VAL A 55 6.86 -9.47 10.18
CA VAL A 55 7.15 -8.26 9.41
C VAL A 55 5.88 -7.51 9.02
N LEU A 56 4.80 -8.19 8.64
CA LEU A 56 3.54 -7.55 8.24
C LEU A 56 2.72 -6.97 9.39
N PHE A 57 2.80 -7.57 10.59
CA PHE A 57 1.93 -7.20 11.70
C PHE A 57 2.56 -6.24 12.71
N VAL A 58 3.89 -6.27 12.87
CA VAL A 58 4.57 -5.46 13.88
C VAL A 58 4.41 -3.96 13.57
N GLY A 59 3.95 -3.19 14.53
CA GLY A 59 3.81 -1.73 14.43
C GLY A 59 2.63 -1.23 13.59
N VAL A 60 1.72 -2.12 13.16
CA VAL A 60 0.56 -1.73 12.34
C VAL A 60 -0.53 -1.05 13.17
N PHE A 61 -0.77 -1.51 14.40
CA PHE A 61 -1.95 -1.13 15.18
C PHE A 61 -1.69 -0.03 16.21
N ASP A 62 -0.45 0.30 16.49
CA ASP A 62 -0.04 1.13 17.62
C ASP A 62 0.47 2.52 17.23
N ARG A 63 0.11 3.01 16.05
CA ARG A 63 0.42 4.37 15.58
C ARG A 63 -0.80 5.08 15.02
N ASP A 64 -0.78 6.39 15.08
CA ASP A 64 -1.82 7.26 14.54
C ASP A 64 -1.74 7.41 13.01
N LEU A 65 -2.69 8.15 12.42
CA LEU A 65 -2.74 8.36 10.98
C LEU A 65 -1.67 9.35 10.53
N TRP A 66 -0.85 8.97 9.57
CA TRP A 66 0.20 9.81 9.03
C TRP A 66 -0.14 10.40 7.67
N THR A 67 0.19 11.66 7.53
CA THR A 67 0.05 12.38 6.25
C THR A 67 1.03 11.83 5.20
N PRO A 68 0.71 11.92 3.89
CA PRO A 68 -0.48 12.59 3.32
C PRO A 68 -1.70 11.70 3.07
N ASP A 69 -1.56 10.37 2.91
CA ASP A 69 -2.62 9.53 2.35
C ASP A 69 -3.53 8.89 3.43
N GLU A 70 -2.96 8.43 4.57
CA GLU A 70 -3.71 7.66 5.57
C GLU A 70 -4.96 8.38 6.11
N PRO A 71 -4.89 9.70 6.49
CA PRO A 71 -6.05 10.36 7.07
C PRO A 71 -7.26 10.42 6.14
N ARG A 72 -7.06 10.80 4.87
CA ARG A 72 -8.17 10.89 3.90
C ARG A 72 -8.75 9.52 3.56
N VAL A 73 -7.92 8.48 3.42
CA VAL A 73 -8.39 7.13 3.11
C VAL A 73 -9.15 6.53 4.29
N ALA A 74 -8.66 6.74 5.52
CA ALA A 74 -9.35 6.32 6.74
C ALA A 74 -10.69 7.06 6.91
N ALA A 75 -10.73 8.36 6.63
CA ALA A 75 -11.94 9.17 6.69
C ALA A 75 -13.01 8.67 5.71
N MET A 76 -12.64 8.42 4.45
CA MET A 76 -13.57 7.87 3.45
C MET A 76 -14.08 6.48 3.85
N SER A 77 -13.21 5.63 4.40
CA SER A 77 -13.62 4.32 4.91
C SER A 77 -14.58 4.43 6.10
N LEU A 78 -14.33 5.38 7.00
CA LEU A 78 -15.20 5.66 8.14
C LEU A 78 -16.58 6.17 7.68
N GLU A 79 -16.62 7.06 6.71
CA GLU A 79 -17.86 7.59 6.17
C GLU A 79 -18.68 6.51 5.48
N MET A 80 -18.06 5.64 4.68
CA MET A 80 -18.74 4.45 4.14
C MET A 80 -19.27 3.51 5.23
N ALA A 81 -18.50 3.30 6.31
CA ALA A 81 -18.95 2.50 7.43
C ALA A 81 -20.20 3.09 8.11
N ARG A 82 -20.31 4.41 8.21
CA ARG A 82 -21.41 5.12 8.87
C ARG A 82 -22.65 5.25 7.98
N THR A 83 -22.44 5.71 6.75
CA THR A 83 -23.56 6.02 5.84
C THR A 83 -24.11 4.78 5.14
N GLY A 84 -23.30 3.71 4.98
CA GLY A 84 -23.65 2.57 4.13
C GLY A 84 -23.56 2.85 2.64
N ASN A 85 -23.09 4.03 2.22
CA ASN A 85 -22.85 4.35 0.81
C ASN A 85 -21.50 3.79 0.36
N TYR A 86 -21.52 2.63 -0.26
CA TYR A 86 -20.33 1.94 -0.79
C TYR A 86 -20.05 2.21 -2.27
N VAL A 87 -20.84 3.08 -2.91
CA VAL A 87 -20.72 3.38 -4.34
C VAL A 87 -19.93 4.66 -4.59
N VAL A 88 -20.26 5.73 -3.86
CA VAL A 88 -19.62 7.05 -3.98
C VAL A 88 -18.77 7.31 -2.74
N PRO A 89 -17.45 7.44 -2.87
CA PRO A 89 -16.61 7.85 -1.74
C PRO A 89 -16.88 9.31 -1.36
N HIS A 90 -16.99 9.59 -0.05
CA HIS A 90 -17.12 10.93 0.49
C HIS A 90 -16.00 11.23 1.48
N LEU A 91 -15.62 12.49 1.57
CA LEU A 91 -14.67 13.01 2.54
C LEU A 91 -15.32 14.18 3.28
N SER A 92 -15.73 13.94 4.52
CA SER A 92 -16.41 14.93 5.36
C SER A 92 -17.67 15.50 4.69
N GLY A 93 -18.54 14.61 4.20
CA GLY A 93 -19.83 14.91 3.58
C GLY A 93 -19.77 15.29 2.09
N ARG A 94 -18.59 15.48 1.49
CA ARG A 94 -18.45 15.82 0.05
C ARG A 94 -17.99 14.64 -0.76
N PRO A 95 -18.53 14.42 -1.97
CA PRO A 95 -18.02 13.42 -2.89
C PRO A 95 -16.52 13.61 -3.15
N PHE A 96 -15.75 12.52 -3.03
CA PHE A 96 -14.32 12.50 -3.28
C PHE A 96 -13.99 11.40 -4.28
N VAL A 97 -13.96 11.76 -5.55
CA VAL A 97 -13.99 10.82 -6.67
C VAL A 97 -12.64 10.62 -7.37
N GLU A 98 -11.56 10.80 -6.64
CA GLU A 98 -10.21 10.59 -7.20
C GLU A 98 -9.97 9.13 -7.62
N LYS A 99 -10.57 8.17 -6.92
CA LYS A 99 -10.41 6.72 -7.16
C LYS A 99 -11.72 5.97 -6.92
N PRO A 100 -11.93 4.80 -7.57
CA PRO A 100 -13.06 3.93 -7.30
C PRO A 100 -13.11 3.41 -5.86
N PRO A 101 -14.25 2.86 -5.37
CA PRO A 101 -14.54 2.73 -3.94
C PRO A 101 -13.98 1.50 -3.25
N LEU A 102 -13.48 0.48 -3.97
CA LEU A 102 -13.28 -0.87 -3.42
C LEU A 102 -12.42 -0.91 -2.15
N TYR A 103 -11.30 -0.18 -2.15
CA TYR A 103 -10.43 -0.15 -0.97
C TYR A 103 -11.13 0.48 0.24
N TYR A 104 -11.82 1.60 0.02
CA TYR A 104 -12.55 2.31 1.08
C TYR A 104 -13.70 1.47 1.61
N ALA A 105 -14.41 0.77 0.72
CA ALA A 105 -15.50 -0.13 1.08
C ALA A 105 -15.02 -1.30 1.97
N VAL A 106 -13.89 -1.92 1.61
CA VAL A 106 -13.28 -2.96 2.46
C VAL A 106 -12.80 -2.38 3.79
N GLY A 107 -12.15 -1.21 3.78
CA GLY A 107 -11.77 -0.49 4.99
C GLY A 107 -12.97 -0.17 5.88
N GLY A 108 -14.08 0.28 5.29
CA GLY A 108 -15.34 0.51 6.01
C GLY A 108 -15.94 -0.76 6.63
N GLY A 109 -15.86 -1.89 5.90
CA GLY A 109 -16.24 -3.20 6.44
C GLY A 109 -15.36 -3.60 7.63
N MET A 110 -14.05 -3.37 7.56
CA MET A 110 -13.13 -3.64 8.68
C MET A 110 -13.43 -2.74 9.90
N ILE A 111 -13.79 -1.48 9.68
CA ILE A 111 -14.21 -0.58 10.78
C ILE A 111 -15.47 -1.12 11.47
N ARG A 112 -16.46 -1.59 10.72
CA ARG A 112 -17.68 -2.18 11.30
C ARG A 112 -17.42 -3.45 12.10
N LEU A 113 -16.44 -4.26 11.68
CA LEU A 113 -16.14 -5.54 12.32
C LEU A 113 -15.16 -5.40 13.50
N PHE A 114 -14.20 -4.51 13.40
CA PHE A 114 -13.06 -4.44 14.31
C PHE A 114 -12.79 -3.03 14.85
N GLY A 115 -13.60 -2.02 14.49
CA GLY A 115 -13.37 -0.64 14.87
C GLY A 115 -13.36 -0.39 16.38
N ASP A 116 -14.21 -1.11 17.12
CA ASP A 116 -14.29 -0.98 18.58
C ASP A 116 -13.03 -1.52 19.29
N VAL A 117 -12.33 -2.50 18.69
CA VAL A 117 -11.13 -3.12 19.26
C VAL A 117 -9.85 -2.46 18.76
N LEU A 118 -9.78 -2.19 17.45
CA LEU A 118 -8.55 -1.71 16.80
C LEU A 118 -8.53 -0.18 16.58
N GLY A 119 -9.63 0.50 16.85
CA GLY A 119 -9.84 1.87 16.41
C GLY A 119 -9.94 1.99 14.89
N VAL A 120 -10.34 3.18 14.39
CA VAL A 120 -10.47 3.43 12.95
C VAL A 120 -9.12 3.24 12.21
N PRO A 121 -7.99 3.81 12.68
CA PRO A 121 -6.71 3.62 12.00
C PRO A 121 -6.29 2.15 11.91
N GLY A 122 -6.39 1.43 13.03
CA GLY A 122 -6.00 0.01 13.11
C GLY A 122 -6.88 -0.88 12.24
N ALA A 123 -8.19 -0.67 12.23
CA ALA A 123 -9.13 -1.45 11.42
C ALA A 123 -8.87 -1.28 9.92
N VAL A 124 -8.62 -0.05 9.44
CA VAL A 124 -8.31 0.19 8.02
C VAL A 124 -6.94 -0.37 7.66
N ARG A 125 -5.91 -0.25 8.54
CA ARG A 125 -4.60 -0.87 8.29
C ARG A 125 -4.69 -2.40 8.27
N PHE A 126 -5.54 -2.99 9.07
CA PHE A 126 -5.77 -4.43 9.03
C PHE A 126 -6.21 -4.88 7.63
N SER A 127 -7.05 -4.11 6.93
CA SER A 127 -7.35 -4.40 5.52
C SER A 127 -6.11 -4.42 4.65
N THR A 128 -5.16 -3.49 4.86
CA THR A 128 -3.89 -3.43 4.11
C THR A 128 -3.03 -4.67 4.37
N VAL A 129 -2.94 -5.12 5.63
CA VAL A 129 -2.23 -6.36 5.99
C VAL A 129 -2.84 -7.57 5.29
N LEU A 130 -4.17 -7.67 5.24
CA LEU A 130 -4.86 -8.76 4.54
C LEU A 130 -4.54 -8.76 3.03
N TRP A 131 -4.48 -7.60 2.39
CA TRP A 131 -4.01 -7.49 1.00
C TRP A 131 -2.57 -7.96 0.86
N GLY A 132 -1.69 -7.60 1.80
CA GLY A 132 -0.29 -8.06 1.83
C GLY A 132 -0.17 -9.58 1.95
N ILE A 133 -0.91 -10.19 2.86
CA ILE A 133 -0.99 -11.66 2.97
C ILE A 133 -1.47 -12.26 1.65
N GLY A 134 -2.50 -11.67 1.06
CA GLY A 134 -3.02 -12.10 -0.24
C GLY A 134 -1.94 -12.06 -1.33
N VAL A 135 -1.15 -11.00 -1.42
CA VAL A 135 -0.03 -10.87 -2.37
C VAL A 135 1.00 -11.97 -2.14
N LEU A 136 1.41 -12.23 -0.90
CA LEU A 136 2.37 -13.30 -0.58
C LEU A 136 1.84 -14.68 -0.98
N VAL A 137 0.57 -14.99 -0.64
CA VAL A 137 -0.07 -16.26 -0.96
C VAL A 137 -0.20 -16.48 -2.47
N ILE A 138 -0.63 -15.44 -3.21
CA ILE A 138 -0.79 -15.55 -4.66
C ILE A 138 0.58 -15.62 -5.35
N THR A 139 1.58 -14.87 -4.88
CA THR A 139 2.96 -14.97 -5.38
C THR A 139 3.52 -16.38 -5.17
N PHE A 140 3.29 -16.97 -3.99
CA PHE A 140 3.64 -18.37 -3.74
C PHE A 140 2.97 -19.31 -4.74
N LYS A 141 1.63 -19.18 -4.93
CA LYS A 141 0.88 -20.03 -5.87
C LYS A 141 1.38 -19.89 -7.30
N LEU A 142 1.64 -18.66 -7.74
CA LEU A 142 2.14 -18.35 -9.08
C LEU A 142 3.54 -18.97 -9.29
N THR A 143 4.49 -18.70 -8.39
CA THR A 143 5.86 -19.19 -8.51
C THR A 143 5.93 -20.72 -8.39
N ARG A 144 5.19 -21.31 -7.43
CA ARG A 144 5.08 -22.77 -7.30
C ARG A 144 4.55 -23.43 -8.56
N ARG A 145 3.63 -22.77 -9.25
CA ARG A 145 3.03 -23.30 -10.48
C ARG A 145 4.02 -23.28 -11.64
N ILE A 146 4.79 -22.20 -11.75
CA ILE A 146 5.70 -22.00 -12.87
C ILE A 146 7.00 -22.80 -12.68
N VAL A 147 7.49 -22.97 -11.44
CA VAL A 147 8.78 -23.61 -11.16
C VAL A 147 8.65 -24.76 -10.15
N ASN A 148 8.76 -24.46 -8.86
CA ASN A 148 8.69 -25.46 -7.79
C ASN A 148 8.38 -24.81 -6.43
N PRO A 149 7.98 -25.60 -5.40
CA PRO A 149 7.62 -25.07 -4.09
C PRO A 149 8.75 -24.38 -3.35
N MET A 150 10.00 -24.83 -3.54
CA MET A 150 11.16 -24.30 -2.82
C MET A 150 11.50 -22.89 -3.30
N LEU A 151 11.51 -22.69 -4.62
CA LEU A 151 11.72 -21.36 -5.20
C LEU A 151 10.55 -20.41 -4.85
N ALA A 152 9.33 -20.96 -4.73
CA ALA A 152 8.17 -20.19 -4.31
C ALA A 152 8.33 -19.66 -2.87
N LEU A 153 8.80 -20.48 -1.94
CA LEU A 153 9.11 -20.04 -0.57
C LEU A 153 10.23 -18.99 -0.55
N SER A 154 11.28 -19.18 -1.36
CA SER A 154 12.36 -18.21 -1.50
C SER A 154 11.84 -16.87 -2.03
N THR A 155 10.97 -16.90 -3.04
CA THR A 155 10.34 -15.69 -3.61
C THR A 155 9.50 -14.96 -2.56
N VAL A 156 8.73 -15.69 -1.75
CA VAL A 156 7.93 -15.11 -0.66
C VAL A 156 8.82 -14.49 0.42
N ALA A 157 9.89 -15.17 0.85
CA ALA A 157 10.83 -14.64 1.82
C ALA A 157 11.48 -13.33 1.33
N ILE A 158 11.92 -13.31 0.08
CA ILE A 158 12.47 -12.13 -0.57
C ILE A 158 11.43 -11.01 -0.62
N LEU A 159 10.24 -11.29 -1.15
CA LEU A 159 9.17 -10.30 -1.28
C LEU A 159 8.79 -9.69 0.07
N ALA A 160 8.60 -10.51 1.10
CA ALA A 160 8.21 -10.07 2.44
C ALA A 160 9.25 -9.16 3.11
N THR A 161 10.51 -9.18 2.65
CA THR A 161 11.59 -8.34 3.17
C THR A 161 12.13 -7.34 2.14
N MET A 162 11.43 -7.12 1.05
CA MET A 162 11.68 -5.98 0.17
C MET A 162 11.15 -4.70 0.80
N ALA A 163 11.98 -3.65 0.86
CA ALA A 163 11.61 -2.37 1.48
C ALA A 163 10.30 -1.81 0.93
N GLY A 164 10.09 -1.86 -0.40
CA GLY A 164 8.86 -1.41 -1.02
C GLY A 164 7.62 -2.22 -0.63
N PHE A 165 7.76 -3.53 -0.38
CA PHE A 165 6.67 -4.35 0.15
C PHE A 165 6.37 -3.97 1.59
N VAL A 166 7.37 -3.96 2.46
CA VAL A 166 7.22 -3.65 3.87
C VAL A 166 6.60 -2.27 4.06
N GLU A 167 7.16 -1.25 3.42
CA GLU A 167 6.62 0.11 3.50
C GLU A 167 5.15 0.16 3.12
N ASN A 168 4.80 -0.33 1.94
CA ASN A 168 3.45 -0.10 1.39
C ASN A 168 2.36 -0.94 2.06
N PHE A 169 2.68 -2.07 2.68
CA PHE A 169 1.70 -2.89 3.40
C PHE A 169 1.57 -2.54 4.90
N HIS A 170 2.38 -1.60 5.41
CA HIS A 170 2.19 -1.00 6.73
C HIS A 170 1.39 0.31 6.71
N TRP A 171 1.15 0.89 5.54
CA TRP A 171 0.42 2.14 5.38
C TRP A 171 -0.98 1.91 4.81
N ILE A 172 -1.91 2.78 5.17
CA ILE A 172 -3.23 2.80 4.52
C ILE A 172 -3.06 3.32 3.10
N ARG A 173 -2.98 2.40 2.13
CA ARG A 173 -2.78 2.72 0.71
C ARG A 173 -3.66 1.87 -0.20
N VAL A 174 -4.37 2.53 -1.09
CA VAL A 174 -5.24 1.89 -2.10
C VAL A 174 -4.45 0.93 -3.01
N ASP A 175 -3.17 1.23 -3.22
CA ASP A 175 -2.26 0.42 -4.04
C ASP A 175 -2.02 -0.99 -3.49
N ALA A 176 -2.26 -1.23 -2.22
CA ALA A 176 -2.19 -2.57 -1.63
C ALA A 176 -3.24 -3.51 -2.24
N ALA A 177 -4.49 -3.06 -2.36
CA ALA A 177 -5.54 -3.81 -3.04
C ALA A 177 -5.24 -3.96 -4.54
N LEU A 178 -4.78 -2.90 -5.19
CA LEU A 178 -4.38 -2.96 -6.60
C LEU A 178 -3.32 -4.04 -6.83
N ALA A 179 -2.27 -4.08 -6.01
CA ALA A 179 -1.20 -5.09 -6.13
C ALA A 179 -1.74 -6.52 -5.98
N PHE A 180 -2.63 -6.75 -4.99
CA PHE A 180 -3.28 -8.04 -4.81
C PHE A 180 -4.08 -8.44 -6.05
N PHE A 181 -4.95 -7.58 -6.54
CA PHE A 181 -5.79 -7.91 -7.69
C PHE A 181 -4.98 -8.09 -8.97
N CYS A 182 -3.92 -7.32 -9.18
CA CYS A 182 -3.04 -7.49 -10.34
C CYS A 182 -2.35 -8.87 -10.32
N ILE A 183 -1.71 -9.26 -9.22
CA ILE A 183 -1.02 -10.55 -9.16
C ILE A 183 -2.00 -11.73 -9.18
N ALA A 184 -3.20 -11.57 -8.59
CA ALA A 184 -4.25 -12.58 -8.61
C ALA A 184 -4.82 -12.79 -10.01
N ALA A 185 -5.00 -11.71 -10.80
CA ALA A 185 -5.41 -11.80 -12.20
C ALA A 185 -4.37 -12.54 -13.05
N VAL A 186 -3.08 -12.21 -12.88
CA VAL A 186 -1.99 -12.89 -13.59
C VAL A 186 -1.93 -14.38 -13.24
N TRP A 187 -1.98 -14.71 -11.95
CA TRP A 187 -2.01 -16.10 -11.50
C TRP A 187 -3.22 -16.87 -12.06
N SER A 188 -4.42 -16.30 -11.93
CA SER A 188 -5.66 -16.96 -12.41
C SER A 188 -5.67 -17.13 -13.93
N PHE A 189 -5.12 -16.17 -14.68
CA PHE A 189 -4.98 -16.26 -16.14
C PHE A 189 -4.06 -17.41 -16.54
N ILE A 190 -2.88 -17.53 -15.93
CA ILE A 190 -1.93 -18.60 -16.22
C ILE A 190 -2.55 -19.96 -15.89
N GLU A 191 -3.19 -20.09 -14.72
CA GLU A 191 -3.89 -21.32 -14.35
C GLU A 191 -5.06 -21.67 -15.28
N ALA A 192 -5.82 -20.64 -15.72
CA ALA A 192 -6.94 -20.82 -16.62
C ALA A 192 -6.49 -21.37 -18.00
N ARG A 193 -5.38 -20.84 -18.51
CA ARG A 193 -4.77 -21.32 -19.77
C ARG A 193 -4.29 -22.77 -19.67
N GLU A 194 -3.53 -23.09 -18.64
CA GLU A 194 -2.95 -24.43 -18.47
C GLU A 194 -4.02 -25.49 -18.20
N LYS A 195 -5.07 -25.16 -17.44
CA LYS A 195 -6.17 -26.08 -17.14
C LYS A 195 -7.31 -26.05 -18.15
N LYS A 196 -7.22 -25.20 -19.18
CA LYS A 196 -8.26 -24.99 -20.22
C LYS A 196 -9.66 -24.76 -19.61
N SER A 197 -9.76 -23.96 -18.53
CA SER A 197 -10.96 -23.78 -17.71
C SER A 197 -11.61 -22.42 -17.94
N LEU A 198 -12.82 -22.39 -18.49
CA LEU A 198 -13.61 -21.15 -18.65
C LEU A 198 -13.93 -20.48 -17.29
N PHE A 199 -14.24 -21.29 -16.28
CA PHE A 199 -14.51 -20.76 -14.93
C PHE A 199 -13.33 -19.96 -14.37
N ARG A 200 -12.09 -20.40 -14.61
CA ARG A 200 -10.89 -19.66 -14.18
C ARG A 200 -10.68 -18.37 -14.97
N HIS A 201 -11.09 -18.31 -16.24
CA HIS A 201 -11.09 -17.07 -17.00
C HIS A 201 -12.14 -16.08 -16.47
N LEU A 202 -13.30 -16.56 -16.01
CA LEU A 202 -14.26 -15.73 -15.29
C LEU A 202 -13.61 -15.12 -14.04
N ILE A 203 -12.91 -15.93 -13.22
CA ILE A 203 -12.17 -15.45 -12.04
C ILE A 203 -11.11 -14.40 -12.42
N THR A 204 -10.42 -14.58 -13.58
CA THR A 204 -9.50 -13.57 -14.10
C THR A 204 -10.21 -12.25 -14.34
N GLY A 205 -11.40 -12.27 -14.94
CA GLY A 205 -12.23 -11.09 -15.14
C GLY A 205 -12.64 -10.42 -13.82
N VAL A 206 -13.02 -11.20 -12.81
CA VAL A 206 -13.35 -10.70 -11.45
C VAL A 206 -12.14 -9.99 -10.84
N PHE A 207 -10.94 -10.59 -10.88
CA PHE A 207 -9.74 -9.93 -10.34
C PHE A 207 -9.35 -8.69 -11.14
N THR A 208 -9.54 -8.70 -12.46
CA THR A 208 -9.30 -7.51 -13.29
C THR A 208 -10.28 -6.38 -12.96
N ALA A 209 -11.55 -6.69 -12.71
CA ALA A 209 -12.53 -5.74 -12.22
C ALA A 209 -12.17 -5.21 -10.82
N GLY A 210 -11.68 -6.07 -9.92
CA GLY A 210 -11.16 -5.66 -8.61
C GLY A 210 -9.99 -4.69 -8.71
N ALA A 211 -9.07 -4.89 -9.65
CA ALA A 211 -7.98 -3.96 -9.92
C ALA A 211 -8.50 -2.60 -10.44
N PHE A 212 -9.48 -2.61 -11.34
CA PHE A 212 -10.16 -1.39 -11.83
C PHE A 212 -10.88 -0.67 -10.68
N LEU A 213 -11.67 -1.38 -9.89
CA LEU A 213 -12.41 -0.82 -8.76
C LEU A 213 -11.51 -0.35 -7.61
N SER A 214 -10.23 -0.74 -7.61
CA SER A 214 -9.23 -0.22 -6.67
C SER A 214 -8.62 1.11 -7.14
N LYS A 215 -8.26 1.23 -8.44
CA LYS A 215 -7.49 2.39 -8.92
C LYS A 215 -7.81 2.83 -10.37
N GLY A 216 -8.92 2.41 -10.93
CA GLY A 216 -9.31 2.75 -12.30
C GLY A 216 -8.49 2.00 -13.36
N TRP A 217 -8.35 2.61 -14.54
CA TRP A 217 -7.79 1.98 -15.74
C TRP A 217 -6.35 1.49 -15.61
N ILE A 218 -5.56 2.05 -14.69
CA ILE A 218 -4.17 1.59 -14.49
C ILE A 218 -4.11 0.12 -14.07
N GLY A 219 -5.11 -0.39 -13.37
CA GLY A 219 -5.17 -1.78 -12.93
C GLY A 219 -5.19 -2.76 -14.12
N PRO A 220 -6.20 -2.71 -15.01
CA PRO A 220 -6.24 -3.54 -16.22
C PRO A 220 -4.99 -3.39 -17.09
N ILE A 221 -4.42 -2.20 -17.22
CA ILE A 221 -3.19 -1.95 -18.00
C ILE A 221 -1.99 -2.70 -17.39
N LEU A 222 -1.80 -2.64 -16.07
CA LEU A 222 -0.73 -3.36 -15.36
C LEU A 222 -0.91 -4.88 -15.39
N ILE A 223 -2.13 -5.39 -15.56
CA ILE A 223 -2.41 -6.82 -15.77
C ILE A 223 -2.10 -7.23 -17.22
N ALA A 224 -2.41 -6.38 -18.19
CA ALA A 224 -2.21 -6.68 -19.59
C ALA A 224 -0.74 -6.96 -19.94
N ILE A 225 0.22 -6.27 -19.29
CA ILE A 225 1.66 -6.46 -19.55
C ILE A 225 2.14 -7.88 -19.20
N PRO A 226 1.98 -8.41 -17.97
CA PRO A 226 2.42 -9.77 -17.66
C PRO A 226 1.61 -10.83 -18.40
N VAL A 227 0.34 -10.58 -18.74
CA VAL A 227 -0.46 -11.47 -19.58
C VAL A 227 0.14 -11.53 -20.98
N ALA A 228 0.44 -10.38 -21.59
CA ALA A 228 1.11 -10.31 -22.89
C ALA A 228 2.51 -10.96 -22.84
N ALA A 229 3.28 -10.69 -21.78
CA ALA A 229 4.60 -11.29 -21.57
C ALA A 229 4.55 -12.82 -21.53
N TYR A 230 3.55 -13.38 -20.84
CA TYR A 230 3.35 -14.83 -20.77
C TYR A 230 3.00 -15.43 -22.15
N LEU A 231 2.10 -14.78 -22.89
CA LEU A 231 1.71 -15.23 -24.23
C LEU A 231 2.87 -15.12 -25.23
N LEU A 232 3.57 -13.97 -25.24
CA LEU A 232 4.70 -13.74 -26.13
C LEU A 232 5.86 -14.71 -25.83
N SER A 233 6.20 -14.92 -24.57
CA SER A 233 7.25 -15.88 -24.18
C SER A 233 6.90 -17.30 -24.61
N GLY A 234 5.62 -17.71 -24.55
CA GLY A 234 5.15 -19.00 -25.02
C GLY A 234 5.30 -19.15 -26.54
N ARG A 235 4.92 -18.13 -27.31
CA ARG A 235 5.07 -18.12 -28.77
C ARG A 235 6.54 -18.15 -29.21
N ILE A 236 7.36 -17.29 -28.64
CA ILE A 236 8.79 -17.17 -28.98
C ILE A 236 9.53 -18.46 -28.66
N CYS A 237 9.21 -19.13 -27.56
CA CYS A 237 9.85 -20.39 -27.16
C CYS A 237 9.18 -21.65 -27.77
N GLY A 238 8.20 -21.52 -28.66
CA GLY A 238 7.53 -22.64 -29.31
C GLY A 238 6.71 -23.52 -28.37
N ALA A 239 6.38 -23.03 -27.17
CA ALA A 239 5.63 -23.79 -26.17
C ALA A 239 4.11 -23.76 -26.38
N ASP A 240 3.60 -22.85 -27.21
CA ASP A 240 2.17 -22.69 -27.54
C ASP A 240 1.87 -23.24 -28.96
N SER A 241 2.18 -24.51 -29.23
CA SER A 241 1.85 -25.17 -30.51
C SER A 241 0.35 -25.45 -30.70
N ASP A 242 -0.45 -25.39 -29.63
CA ASP A 242 -1.90 -25.52 -29.69
C ASP A 242 -2.57 -24.17 -29.97
N SER A 243 -2.61 -23.75 -31.23
CA SER A 243 -3.49 -22.66 -31.72
C SER A 243 -4.96 -23.11 -31.74
N ASN A 244 -5.46 -23.63 -30.62
CA ASN A 244 -6.84 -24.11 -30.55
C ASN A 244 -7.78 -22.90 -30.64
N SER A 245 -8.73 -22.92 -31.58
CA SER A 245 -9.73 -21.88 -31.86
C SER A 245 -10.55 -21.44 -30.64
N LYS A 246 -10.51 -22.22 -29.54
CA LYS A 246 -11.15 -21.91 -28.26
C LYS A 246 -10.37 -20.91 -27.38
N SER A 247 -9.15 -20.54 -27.74
CA SER A 247 -8.32 -19.62 -26.93
C SER A 247 -8.89 -18.19 -26.88
N TRP A 248 -9.53 -17.72 -27.96
CA TRP A 248 -10.17 -16.40 -28.01
C TRP A 248 -11.45 -16.35 -27.17
N VAL A 249 -12.24 -17.45 -27.11
CA VAL A 249 -13.45 -17.56 -26.27
C VAL A 249 -13.08 -17.36 -24.80
N SER A 250 -11.98 -17.97 -24.38
CA SER A 250 -11.49 -17.87 -23.01
C SER A 250 -11.10 -16.45 -22.63
N GLY A 251 -10.40 -15.74 -23.53
CA GLY A 251 -10.08 -14.32 -23.35
C GLY A 251 -11.33 -13.45 -23.33
N ALA A 252 -12.31 -13.75 -24.20
CA ALA A 252 -13.58 -13.06 -24.24
C ALA A 252 -14.38 -13.20 -22.94
N VAL A 253 -14.39 -14.38 -22.31
CA VAL A 253 -15.05 -14.60 -21.01
C VAL A 253 -14.43 -13.71 -19.93
N ALA A 254 -13.10 -13.64 -19.82
CA ALA A 254 -12.45 -12.77 -18.87
C ALA A 254 -12.76 -11.29 -19.10
N LEU A 255 -12.68 -10.85 -20.36
CA LEU A 255 -12.99 -9.48 -20.76
C LEU A 255 -14.46 -9.13 -20.51
N PHE A 256 -15.38 -10.02 -20.84
CA PHE A 256 -16.81 -9.84 -20.60
C PHE A 256 -17.12 -9.70 -19.11
N THR A 257 -16.55 -10.59 -18.27
CA THR A 257 -16.74 -10.52 -16.82
C THR A 257 -16.19 -9.21 -16.25
N PHE A 258 -14.99 -8.81 -16.67
CA PHE A 258 -14.40 -7.52 -16.30
C PHE A 258 -15.32 -6.36 -16.70
N ALA A 259 -15.81 -6.35 -17.95
CA ALA A 259 -16.66 -5.29 -18.46
C ALA A 259 -17.99 -5.21 -17.68
N VAL A 260 -18.67 -6.33 -17.46
CA VAL A 260 -19.94 -6.37 -16.73
C VAL A 260 -19.80 -5.80 -15.33
N LEU A 261 -18.80 -6.24 -14.56
CA LEU A 261 -18.61 -5.78 -13.18
C LEU A 261 -18.20 -4.30 -13.11
N SER A 262 -17.33 -3.87 -14.02
CA SER A 262 -16.87 -2.47 -14.05
C SER A 262 -17.98 -1.52 -14.51
N ILE A 263 -18.72 -1.87 -15.57
CA ILE A 263 -19.83 -1.07 -16.09
C ILE A 263 -20.97 -1.02 -15.06
N ALA A 264 -21.28 -2.12 -14.37
CA ALA A 264 -22.29 -2.13 -13.31
C ALA A 264 -21.99 -1.07 -12.23
N TRP A 265 -20.74 -0.99 -11.78
CA TRP A 265 -20.38 0.07 -10.84
C TRP A 265 -20.42 1.46 -11.48
N ILE A 266 -19.92 1.64 -12.70
CA ILE A 266 -19.94 2.94 -13.39
C ILE A 266 -21.38 3.45 -13.54
N VAL A 267 -22.33 2.58 -13.89
CA VAL A 267 -23.75 2.94 -14.00
C VAL A 267 -24.31 3.32 -12.65
N MET A 268 -24.08 2.51 -11.60
CA MET A 268 -24.53 2.83 -10.24
C MET A 268 -23.97 4.16 -9.75
N PHE A 269 -22.71 4.44 -10.04
CA PHE A 269 -22.04 5.69 -9.72
C PHE A 269 -22.68 6.86 -10.47
N ARG A 270 -22.87 6.74 -11.81
CA ARG A 270 -23.45 7.80 -12.65
C ARG A 270 -24.87 8.17 -12.21
N LEU A 271 -25.65 7.20 -11.74
CA LEU A 271 -27.03 7.42 -11.26
C LEU A 271 -27.09 8.13 -9.90
N ARG A 272 -25.98 8.23 -9.16
CA ARG A 272 -25.91 8.77 -7.80
C ARG A 272 -25.13 10.07 -7.68
N VAL A 273 -24.58 10.57 -8.78
CA VAL A 273 -23.74 11.79 -8.73
C VAL A 273 -24.23 12.83 -9.73
N SER A 274 -23.97 14.10 -9.43
CA SER A 274 -24.25 15.22 -10.33
C SER A 274 -23.32 15.20 -11.55
N ASP A 275 -23.69 15.95 -12.60
CA ASP A 275 -22.88 16.07 -13.81
C ASP A 275 -21.48 16.66 -13.50
N ALA A 276 -21.38 17.56 -12.54
CA ALA A 276 -20.11 18.15 -12.10
C ALA A 276 -19.18 17.06 -11.48
N VAL A 277 -19.69 16.22 -10.60
CA VAL A 277 -18.94 15.13 -9.95
C VAL A 277 -18.57 14.06 -10.98
N TRP A 278 -19.48 13.77 -11.93
CA TRP A 278 -19.17 12.87 -13.05
C TRP A 278 -18.04 13.40 -13.91
N HIS A 279 -18.08 14.70 -14.26
CA HIS A 279 -17.03 15.37 -15.04
C HIS A 279 -15.69 15.32 -14.30
N GLU A 280 -15.70 15.59 -12.99
CA GLU A 280 -14.49 15.50 -12.17
C GLU A 280 -13.90 14.08 -12.19
N TRP A 281 -14.73 13.06 -11.99
CA TRP A 281 -14.27 11.67 -12.00
C TRP A 281 -13.70 11.26 -13.36
N PHE A 282 -14.47 11.47 -14.44
CA PHE A 282 -14.13 10.92 -15.76
C PHE A 282 -13.06 11.77 -16.45
N TRP A 283 -13.28 13.08 -16.57
CA TRP A 283 -12.39 13.95 -17.33
C TRP A 283 -11.17 14.38 -16.51
N VAL A 284 -11.35 14.91 -15.32
CA VAL A 284 -10.24 15.46 -14.55
C VAL A 284 -9.35 14.35 -13.98
N ASN A 285 -9.94 13.34 -13.33
CA ASN A 285 -9.19 12.31 -12.62
C ASN A 285 -8.72 11.15 -13.50
N HIS A 286 -9.32 10.90 -14.66
CA HIS A 286 -8.87 9.85 -15.57
C HIS A 286 -8.20 10.40 -16.82
N VAL A 287 -8.88 11.23 -17.64
CA VAL A 287 -8.33 11.74 -18.90
C VAL A 287 -7.24 12.79 -18.66
N GLY A 288 -7.50 13.79 -17.81
CA GLY A 288 -6.58 14.91 -17.55
C GLY A 288 -5.24 14.50 -16.92
N ARG A 289 -5.21 13.36 -16.21
CA ARG A 289 -3.93 12.78 -15.71
C ARG A 289 -3.07 12.21 -16.81
N PHE A 290 -3.64 11.72 -17.90
CA PHE A 290 -2.89 11.25 -19.08
C PHE A 290 -2.44 12.40 -19.97
N THR A 291 -3.28 13.42 -20.17
CA THR A 291 -2.98 14.58 -21.04
C THR A 291 -2.01 15.59 -20.42
N GLY A 292 -1.76 15.49 -19.10
CA GLY A 292 -0.86 16.40 -18.38
C GLY A 292 -1.50 17.71 -17.94
N GLU A 293 -2.79 17.96 -18.20
CA GLU A 293 -3.51 19.15 -17.72
C GLU A 293 -3.50 19.25 -16.18
N ALA A 294 -3.48 18.13 -15.49
CA ALA A 294 -3.36 18.08 -14.04
C ALA A 294 -1.97 18.56 -13.54
N VAL A 295 -0.92 18.51 -14.36
CA VAL A 295 0.44 19.01 -14.03
C VAL A 295 0.44 20.53 -13.98
N GLN A 296 -0.27 21.20 -14.88
CA GLN A 296 -0.34 22.66 -14.96
C GLN A 296 -1.02 23.29 -13.74
N LYS A 297 -1.85 22.52 -13.01
CA LYS A 297 -2.55 22.99 -11.80
C LYS A 297 -1.75 22.79 -10.51
N GLY A 298 -0.45 22.49 -10.57
CA GLY A 298 0.46 22.41 -9.42
C GLY A 298 0.22 21.22 -8.47
N HIS A 299 -0.56 20.23 -8.86
CA HIS A 299 -0.95 19.10 -8.00
C HIS A 299 -0.08 17.87 -8.17
N ILE A 300 1.01 17.89 -8.96
CA ILE A 300 1.67 16.68 -9.41
C ILE A 300 3.20 16.80 -9.41
N HIS A 301 3.85 15.81 -8.79
CA HIS A 301 5.30 15.64 -8.83
C HIS A 301 5.74 15.17 -10.22
N SER A 302 6.53 15.99 -10.92
CA SER A 302 7.26 15.58 -12.12
C SER A 302 8.50 14.77 -11.70
N GLY A 303 8.63 13.53 -12.14
CA GLY A 303 9.83 12.71 -11.93
C GLY A 303 10.71 12.67 -13.16
N ASP A 304 12.04 12.54 -12.96
CA ASP A 304 13.01 12.35 -14.04
C ASP A 304 12.79 11.01 -14.79
N PHE A 305 13.46 10.82 -15.91
CA PHE A 305 13.39 9.58 -16.70
C PHE A 305 13.86 8.35 -15.90
N LEU A 306 14.82 8.52 -14.99
CA LEU A 306 15.40 7.46 -14.18
C LEU A 306 14.60 7.20 -12.89
N TYR A 307 13.45 7.85 -12.68
CA TYR A 307 12.66 7.76 -11.47
C TYR A 307 12.37 6.30 -11.06
N TYR A 308 11.82 5.51 -11.98
CA TYR A 308 11.50 4.12 -11.64
C TYR A 308 12.71 3.21 -11.54
N LEU A 309 13.83 3.52 -12.20
CA LEU A 309 15.08 2.78 -11.99
C LEU A 309 15.57 2.97 -10.54
N LYS A 310 15.52 4.20 -10.04
CA LYS A 310 15.83 4.53 -8.64
C LYS A 310 14.83 3.85 -7.69
N THR A 311 13.55 3.91 -8.01
CA THR A 311 12.49 3.27 -7.21
C THR A 311 12.68 1.75 -7.15
N ILE A 312 12.99 1.07 -8.26
CA ILE A 312 13.30 -0.36 -8.28
C ILE A 312 14.47 -0.66 -7.35
N ALA A 313 15.53 0.17 -7.41
CA ALA A 313 16.70 -0.02 -6.57
C ALA A 313 16.36 0.08 -5.07
N VAL A 314 15.58 1.08 -4.66
CA VAL A 314 15.18 1.29 -3.26
C VAL A 314 14.16 0.26 -2.80
N TYR A 315 13.11 0.03 -3.60
CA TYR A 315 12.02 -0.89 -3.24
C TYR A 315 12.46 -2.35 -3.15
N SER A 316 13.48 -2.71 -3.93
CA SER A 316 14.04 -4.07 -3.90
C SER A 316 15.07 -4.28 -2.77
N LEU A 317 15.47 -3.27 -2.00
CA LEU A 317 16.39 -3.47 -0.87
C LEU A 317 15.85 -4.50 0.12
N PRO A 318 16.71 -5.37 0.67
CA PRO A 318 18.15 -5.54 0.42
C PRO A 318 18.49 -6.44 -0.78
N TRP A 319 17.54 -6.81 -1.61
CA TRP A 319 17.68 -7.75 -2.73
C TRP A 319 18.06 -7.11 -4.06
N THR A 320 18.24 -5.80 -4.08
CA THR A 320 18.55 -4.99 -5.27
C THR A 320 19.70 -5.53 -6.12
N PRO A 321 20.87 -5.93 -5.57
CA PRO A 321 21.96 -6.45 -6.39
C PRO A 321 21.59 -7.71 -7.16
N PHE A 322 20.72 -8.55 -6.59
CA PHE A 322 20.29 -9.79 -7.23
C PHE A 322 19.29 -9.57 -8.37
N VAL A 323 18.39 -8.55 -8.23
CA VAL A 323 17.50 -8.12 -9.33
C VAL A 323 18.32 -7.69 -10.53
N PHE A 324 19.24 -6.74 -10.35
CA PHE A 324 20.02 -6.19 -11.46
C PHE A 324 21.01 -7.21 -12.01
N ALA A 325 21.65 -8.02 -11.17
CA ALA A 325 22.52 -9.08 -11.62
C ALA A 325 21.78 -10.14 -12.44
N TRP A 326 20.54 -10.48 -12.08
CA TRP A 326 19.71 -11.39 -12.85
C TRP A 326 19.36 -10.81 -14.23
N ILE A 327 18.89 -9.55 -14.27
CA ILE A 327 18.58 -8.85 -15.53
C ILE A 327 19.81 -8.80 -16.42
N ALA A 328 20.93 -8.32 -15.89
CA ALA A 328 22.20 -8.19 -16.63
C ALA A 328 22.70 -9.54 -17.15
N SER A 329 22.68 -10.59 -16.30
CA SER A 329 23.14 -11.93 -16.69
C SER A 329 22.25 -12.57 -17.75
N THR A 330 20.94 -12.32 -17.69
CA THR A 330 19.97 -12.82 -18.66
C THR A 330 20.15 -12.14 -20.02
N ILE A 331 20.28 -10.82 -20.05
CA ILE A 331 20.56 -10.04 -21.27
C ILE A 331 21.93 -10.40 -21.85
N TYR A 332 22.98 -10.46 -21.02
CA TYR A 332 24.32 -10.82 -21.45
C TYR A 332 24.35 -12.21 -22.10
N ARG A 333 23.72 -13.19 -21.47
CA ARG A 333 23.61 -14.55 -22.05
C ARG A 333 22.88 -14.52 -23.38
N TRP A 334 21.78 -13.81 -23.50
CA TRP A 334 21.01 -13.67 -24.73
C TRP A 334 21.83 -13.12 -25.88
N ILE A 335 22.55 -12.01 -25.62
CA ILE A 335 23.40 -11.38 -26.63
C ILE A 335 24.57 -12.30 -27.02
N LYS A 336 25.25 -12.91 -26.04
CA LYS A 336 26.44 -13.74 -26.28
C LYS A 336 26.14 -15.03 -26.99
N THR A 337 25.07 -15.72 -26.61
CA THR A 337 24.71 -17.04 -27.17
C THR A 337 23.82 -16.93 -28.40
N ARG A 338 23.27 -15.76 -28.67
CA ARG A 338 22.23 -15.51 -29.69
C ARG A 338 21.04 -16.50 -29.62
N SER A 339 20.87 -17.16 -28.49
CA SER A 339 19.77 -18.09 -28.22
C SER A 339 18.75 -17.41 -27.30
N THR A 340 17.48 -17.63 -27.60
CA THR A 340 16.36 -17.09 -26.81
C THR A 340 16.46 -17.54 -25.36
N PRO A 341 16.27 -16.66 -24.38
CA PRO A 341 16.21 -17.05 -22.98
C PRO A 341 15.09 -18.09 -22.73
N PRO A 342 15.22 -18.94 -21.71
CA PRO A 342 14.12 -19.83 -21.30
C PRO A 342 12.81 -19.05 -21.11
N ARG A 343 11.68 -19.68 -21.44
CA ARG A 343 10.34 -19.06 -21.40
C ARG A 343 10.10 -18.22 -20.14
N MET A 344 10.44 -18.78 -18.98
CA MET A 344 10.25 -18.10 -17.69
C MET A 344 11.12 -16.85 -17.56
N HIS A 345 12.39 -16.91 -17.99
CA HIS A 345 13.28 -15.75 -17.96
C HIS A 345 12.76 -14.63 -18.88
N LEU A 346 12.32 -15.00 -20.07
CA LEU A 346 11.75 -14.05 -21.02
C LEU A 346 10.44 -13.44 -20.47
N PHE A 347 9.57 -14.24 -19.87
CA PHE A 347 8.35 -13.78 -19.22
C PHE A 347 8.64 -12.74 -18.14
N LEU A 348 9.53 -13.04 -17.20
CA LEU A 348 9.88 -12.14 -16.09
C LEU A 348 10.58 -10.86 -16.59
N LEU A 349 11.50 -11.00 -17.56
CA LEU A 349 12.21 -9.87 -18.14
C LEU A 349 11.22 -8.88 -18.79
N ILE A 350 10.30 -9.37 -19.61
CA ILE A 350 9.28 -8.54 -20.25
C ILE A 350 8.37 -7.93 -19.17
N TRP A 351 7.89 -8.73 -18.23
CA TRP A 351 7.02 -8.22 -17.16
C TRP A 351 7.69 -7.09 -16.39
N GLY A 352 8.88 -7.29 -15.84
CA GLY A 352 9.56 -6.29 -15.02
C GLY A 352 9.97 -5.04 -15.80
N VAL A 353 10.58 -5.22 -17.00
CA VAL A 353 11.09 -4.10 -17.79
C VAL A 353 9.97 -3.33 -18.46
N ALA A 354 9.02 -4.00 -19.11
CA ALA A 354 7.93 -3.33 -19.82
C ALA A 354 6.98 -2.59 -18.84
N SER A 355 6.72 -3.15 -17.65
CA SER A 355 5.93 -2.45 -16.63
C SER A 355 6.64 -1.18 -16.14
N ALA A 356 7.94 -1.24 -15.88
CA ALA A 356 8.70 -0.06 -15.47
C ALA A 356 8.75 1.00 -16.57
N ALA A 357 8.95 0.59 -17.83
CA ALA A 357 8.93 1.47 -19.00
C ALA A 357 7.57 2.15 -19.15
N LEU A 358 6.46 1.40 -19.07
CA LEU A 358 5.11 1.96 -19.14
C LEU A 358 4.88 3.02 -18.05
N LEU A 359 5.27 2.72 -16.81
CA LEU A 359 5.10 3.65 -15.69
C LEU A 359 5.96 4.92 -15.84
N THR A 360 7.01 4.89 -16.68
CA THR A 360 7.88 6.03 -16.96
C THR A 360 7.23 7.04 -17.93
N LEU A 361 6.26 6.61 -18.75
CA LEU A 361 5.64 7.45 -19.78
C LEU A 361 4.80 8.62 -19.22
N PRO A 362 3.94 8.42 -18.18
CA PRO A 362 3.16 9.53 -17.64
C PRO A 362 4.03 10.58 -16.97
N ALA A 363 3.62 11.85 -17.06
CA ALA A 363 4.29 12.96 -16.40
C ALA A 363 4.27 12.82 -14.87
N THR A 364 3.17 12.23 -14.33
CA THR A 364 3.01 12.01 -12.89
C THR A 364 3.61 10.70 -12.46
N LYS A 365 4.62 10.75 -11.62
CA LYS A 365 5.32 9.58 -11.12
C LYS A 365 5.17 9.48 -9.60
N ARG A 366 4.84 8.28 -9.11
CA ARG A 366 4.87 7.94 -7.69
C ARG A 366 5.48 6.56 -7.53
N ASP A 367 6.31 6.42 -6.52
CA ASP A 367 7.00 5.18 -6.16
C ASP A 367 6.02 4.00 -5.97
N VAL A 368 4.91 4.24 -5.30
CA VAL A 368 3.87 3.25 -5.02
C VAL A 368 3.25 2.59 -6.26
N TYR A 369 3.36 3.21 -7.45
CA TYR A 369 2.84 2.61 -8.69
C TYR A 369 3.61 1.36 -9.12
N LEU A 370 4.82 1.18 -8.60
CA LEU A 370 5.63 -0.01 -8.83
C LEU A 370 5.16 -1.24 -8.01
N LEU A 371 4.34 -1.05 -6.98
CA LEU A 371 3.94 -2.10 -6.04
C LEU A 371 3.37 -3.37 -6.72
N PRO A 372 2.50 -3.30 -7.75
CA PRO A 372 2.04 -4.50 -8.46
C PRO A 372 3.12 -5.28 -9.21
N VAL A 373 4.30 -4.69 -9.43
CA VAL A 373 5.41 -5.28 -10.20
C VAL A 373 6.47 -5.91 -9.29
N ILE A 374 6.53 -5.50 -8.01
CA ILE A 374 7.53 -5.99 -7.04
C ILE A 374 7.59 -7.52 -6.96
N PRO A 375 6.50 -8.30 -7.05
CA PRO A 375 6.58 -9.76 -7.07
C PRO A 375 7.45 -10.33 -8.19
N ALA A 376 7.51 -9.67 -9.36
CA ALA A 376 8.40 -10.08 -10.44
C ALA A 376 9.88 -9.91 -10.06
N TYR A 377 10.24 -8.80 -9.41
CA TYR A 377 11.60 -8.54 -8.95
C TYR A 377 12.03 -9.50 -7.81
N ALA A 378 11.11 -9.86 -6.93
CA ALA A 378 11.35 -10.89 -5.93
C ALA A 378 11.63 -12.25 -6.58
N PHE A 379 10.87 -12.60 -7.62
CA PHE A 379 11.06 -13.85 -8.36
C PHE A 379 12.40 -13.85 -9.12
N MET A 380 12.77 -12.74 -9.77
CA MET A 380 14.09 -12.58 -10.42
C MET A 380 15.24 -12.80 -9.43
N SER A 381 15.13 -12.21 -8.23
CA SER A 381 16.15 -12.37 -7.17
C SER A 381 16.25 -13.83 -6.70
N ALA A 382 15.11 -14.51 -6.51
CA ALA A 382 15.07 -15.91 -6.11
C ALA A 382 15.72 -16.82 -7.17
N LEU A 383 15.45 -16.57 -8.44
CA LEU A 383 16.10 -17.27 -9.56
C LEU A 383 17.59 -17.04 -9.57
N PHE A 384 18.03 -15.81 -9.44
CA PHE A 384 19.47 -15.50 -9.42
C PHE A 384 20.20 -16.26 -8.31
N LEU A 385 19.63 -16.26 -7.09
CA LEU A 385 20.18 -16.99 -5.96
C LEU A 385 20.20 -18.51 -6.17
N SER A 386 19.22 -19.06 -6.89
CA SER A 386 19.14 -20.49 -7.18
C SER A 386 20.09 -20.93 -8.30
N GLU A 387 20.40 -20.04 -9.25
CA GLU A 387 21.25 -20.33 -10.42
C GLU A 387 22.73 -20.06 -10.20
N HIS A 388 23.07 -19.23 -9.21
CA HIS A 388 24.42 -18.74 -9.01
C HIS A 388 24.85 -18.88 -7.54
N CYS A 389 26.06 -19.37 -7.34
CA CYS A 389 26.75 -19.33 -6.05
C CYS A 389 28.10 -18.63 -6.28
N ARG A 390 28.22 -17.36 -5.86
CA ARG A 390 29.44 -16.56 -6.07
C ARG A 390 29.95 -16.02 -4.75
N GLU A 391 31.26 -15.89 -4.58
CA GLU A 391 31.90 -15.38 -3.36
C GLU A 391 31.43 -13.97 -2.98
N TRP A 392 31.19 -13.07 -3.96
CA TRP A 392 30.69 -11.73 -3.69
C TRP A 392 29.29 -11.73 -3.00
N MET A 393 28.43 -12.71 -3.31
CA MET A 393 27.12 -12.84 -2.68
C MET A 393 27.23 -13.12 -1.20
N ARG A 394 28.25 -13.87 -0.81
CA ARG A 394 28.56 -14.15 0.58
C ARG A 394 29.08 -12.89 1.29
N GLY A 395 30.02 -12.16 0.67
CA GLY A 395 30.48 -10.87 1.16
C GLY A 395 29.33 -9.89 1.34
N TYR A 396 28.44 -9.82 0.37
CA TYR A 396 27.22 -9.01 0.46
C TYR A 396 26.32 -9.43 1.63
N SER A 397 26.10 -10.73 1.83
CA SER A 397 25.31 -11.23 2.96
C SER A 397 25.93 -10.88 4.31
N PHE A 398 27.27 -10.90 4.44
CA PHE A 398 27.97 -10.41 5.62
C PHE A 398 27.74 -8.92 5.84
N PHE A 399 27.86 -8.12 4.79
CA PHE A 399 27.66 -6.67 4.84
C PHE A 399 26.23 -6.32 5.28
N ILE A 400 25.21 -6.90 4.66
CA ILE A 400 23.81 -6.64 5.01
C ILE A 400 23.50 -7.09 6.44
N ASN A 401 23.98 -8.27 6.83
CA ASN A 401 23.74 -8.77 8.20
C ASN A 401 24.42 -7.85 9.24
N GLY A 402 25.67 -7.42 8.99
CA GLY A 402 26.38 -6.47 9.83
C GLY A 402 25.65 -5.12 9.93
N LEU A 403 25.16 -4.60 8.79
CA LEU A 403 24.39 -3.36 8.75
C LEU A 403 23.08 -3.48 9.54
N CYS A 404 22.34 -4.57 9.38
CA CYS A 404 21.12 -4.83 10.14
C CYS A 404 21.40 -4.92 11.63
N LEU A 405 22.46 -5.61 12.04
CA LEU A 405 22.88 -5.73 13.43
C LEU A 405 23.21 -4.36 14.04
N ILE A 406 24.03 -3.56 13.36
CA ILE A 406 24.39 -2.21 13.80
C ILE A 406 23.13 -1.33 13.94
N SER A 407 22.25 -1.34 12.94
CA SER A 407 21.00 -0.56 12.98
C SER A 407 20.10 -0.98 14.14
N LEU A 408 19.95 -2.28 14.39
CA LEU A 408 19.18 -2.80 15.52
C LEU A 408 19.78 -2.40 16.87
N MET A 409 21.11 -2.41 16.98
CA MET A 409 21.79 -1.93 18.21
C MET A 409 21.58 -0.44 18.41
N ILE A 410 21.60 0.37 17.34
CA ILE A 410 21.27 1.80 17.42
C ILE A 410 19.81 1.97 17.87
N PHE A 411 18.85 1.26 17.28
CA PHE A 411 17.44 1.36 17.70
C PHE A 411 17.23 0.92 19.15
N ALA A 412 17.93 -0.12 19.59
CA ALA A 412 17.87 -0.60 20.95
C ALA A 412 18.45 0.39 21.97
N SER A 413 19.54 1.07 21.63
CA SER A 413 20.24 2.01 22.52
C SER A 413 19.69 3.44 22.46
N ALA A 414 19.03 3.82 21.35
CA ALA A 414 18.58 5.19 21.09
C ALA A 414 17.77 5.82 22.25
N PRO A 415 16.76 5.17 22.85
CA PRO A 415 16.02 5.75 23.96
C PRO A 415 16.89 6.07 25.18
N TRP A 416 17.92 5.27 25.46
CA TRP A 416 18.85 5.49 26.58
C TRP A 416 19.81 6.66 26.34
N VAL A 417 20.23 6.82 25.06
CA VAL A 417 21.16 7.88 24.65
C VAL A 417 20.43 9.22 24.50
N ILE A 418 19.23 9.18 23.93
CA ILE A 418 18.47 10.40 23.60
C ILE A 418 17.71 10.93 24.82
N LYS A 419 17.25 10.06 25.72
CA LYS A 419 16.46 10.42 26.89
C LYS A 419 17.06 11.57 27.72
N PRO A 420 18.31 11.53 28.18
CA PRO A 420 18.89 12.62 28.97
C PRO A 420 18.94 13.95 28.24
N PHE A 421 19.10 13.90 26.90
CA PHE A 421 19.16 15.11 26.06
C PHE A 421 17.78 15.74 25.84
N LEU A 422 16.76 14.91 25.61
CA LEU A 422 15.39 15.38 25.36
C LEU A 422 14.70 15.86 26.65
N GLU A 423 14.96 15.25 27.77
CA GLU A 423 14.42 15.68 29.08
C GLU A 423 14.82 17.13 29.44
N HIS A 424 15.97 17.60 28.93
CA HIS A 424 16.40 18.99 29.10
C HIS A 424 15.73 19.95 28.11
N LEU A 425 15.24 19.45 26.97
CA LEU A 425 14.65 20.27 25.92
C LEU A 425 13.12 20.36 26.04
N ASP A 426 12.46 19.29 26.44
CA ASP A 426 11.01 19.21 26.51
C ASP A 426 10.55 18.16 27.54
N PRO A 427 10.09 18.58 28.74
CA PRO A 427 9.60 17.69 29.78
C PRO A 427 8.39 16.84 29.40
N GLU A 428 7.59 17.25 28.41
CA GLU A 428 6.42 16.48 27.93
C GLU A 428 6.81 15.22 27.20
N LEU A 429 8.06 15.09 26.75
CA LEU A 429 8.60 13.90 26.11
C LEU A 429 8.96 12.77 27.07
N HIS A 430 8.85 12.98 28.38
CA HIS A 430 9.24 11.99 29.40
C HIS A 430 8.41 10.69 29.36
N GLN A 431 7.08 10.79 29.25
CA GLN A 431 6.19 9.63 29.16
C GLN A 431 6.44 8.79 27.90
N PRO A 432 6.53 9.41 26.70
CA PRO A 432 6.84 8.68 25.47
C PRO A 432 8.15 7.91 25.52
N LEU A 433 9.19 8.49 26.11
CA LEU A 433 10.50 7.86 26.21
C LEU A 433 10.53 6.66 27.17
N THR A 434 9.66 6.67 28.19
CA THR A 434 9.52 5.54 29.12
C THR A 434 8.84 4.34 28.48
N GLU A 435 7.81 4.57 27.66
CA GLU A 435 7.16 3.52 26.86
C GLU A 435 8.11 2.90 25.83
N LEU A 436 9.00 3.71 25.22
CA LEU A 436 10.03 3.24 24.32
C LEU A 436 11.02 2.29 25.01
N GLY A 437 11.29 2.47 26.31
CA GLY A 437 12.21 1.64 27.08
C GLY A 437 11.83 0.14 27.11
N VAL A 438 10.54 -0.18 27.19
CA VAL A 438 10.07 -1.58 27.14
C VAL A 438 10.22 -2.19 25.75
N ARG A 439 10.04 -1.39 24.70
CA ARG A 439 10.15 -1.83 23.30
C ARG A 439 11.59 -2.15 22.87
N ASN A 440 12.58 -1.62 23.58
CA ASN A 440 14.00 -1.90 23.33
C ASN A 440 14.35 -3.37 23.47
N ILE A 441 13.67 -4.10 24.37
CA ILE A 441 13.89 -5.54 24.56
C ILE A 441 13.67 -6.28 23.24
N ALA A 442 12.65 -5.90 22.47
CA ALA A 442 12.40 -6.51 21.16
C ALA A 442 13.54 -6.22 20.16
N CYS A 443 14.10 -5.00 20.18
CA CYS A 443 15.25 -4.65 19.34
C CYS A 443 16.52 -5.41 19.77
N PHE A 444 16.78 -5.58 21.06
CA PHE A 444 17.90 -6.40 21.53
C PHE A 444 17.75 -7.87 21.16
N ALA A 445 16.54 -8.44 21.29
CA ALA A 445 16.27 -9.81 20.85
C ALA A 445 16.48 -9.96 19.33
N ALA A 446 16.00 -9.01 18.52
CA ALA A 446 16.21 -8.98 17.09
C ALA A 446 17.72 -8.86 16.73
N ALA A 447 18.47 -8.05 17.46
CA ALA A 447 19.92 -7.94 17.30
C ALA A 447 20.65 -9.25 17.65
N ALA A 448 20.26 -9.93 18.73
CA ALA A 448 20.81 -11.24 19.10
C ALA A 448 20.55 -12.31 18.04
N ILE A 449 19.34 -12.33 17.43
CA ILE A 449 19.00 -13.23 16.31
C ILE A 449 19.87 -12.91 15.09
N SER A 450 20.07 -11.63 14.77
CA SER A 450 20.94 -11.19 13.66
C SER A 450 22.41 -11.58 13.90
N ALA A 451 22.93 -11.39 15.12
CA ALA A 451 24.27 -11.80 15.49
C ALA A 451 24.45 -13.34 15.40
N GLY A 452 23.45 -14.11 15.86
CA GLY A 452 23.44 -15.56 15.70
C GLY A 452 23.47 -15.98 14.23
N THR A 453 22.69 -15.30 13.37
CA THR A 453 22.68 -15.55 11.93
C THR A 453 24.03 -15.23 11.29
N LEU A 454 24.69 -14.13 11.70
CA LEU A 454 26.03 -13.75 11.25
C LEU A 454 27.08 -14.82 11.61
N LEU A 455 27.03 -15.34 12.85
CA LEU A 455 27.91 -16.41 13.31
C LEU A 455 27.69 -17.69 12.50
N LEU A 456 26.42 -18.05 12.21
CA LEU A 456 26.09 -19.23 11.40
C LEU A 456 26.53 -19.05 9.94
N LEU A 457 26.45 -17.85 9.39
CA LEU A 457 26.98 -17.52 8.06
C LEU A 457 28.50 -17.66 8.02
N TYR A 458 29.20 -17.16 9.05
CA TYR A 458 30.65 -17.34 9.20
C TYR A 458 31.03 -18.82 9.22
N ARG A 459 30.31 -19.63 9.97
CA ARG A 459 30.50 -21.09 10.06
C ARG A 459 29.97 -21.86 8.86
N ARG A 460 29.46 -21.20 7.81
CA ARG A 460 28.86 -21.79 6.60
C ARG A 460 27.67 -22.73 6.89
N LYS A 461 26.92 -22.48 7.95
CA LYS A 461 25.78 -23.32 8.39
C LYS A 461 24.41 -22.82 7.97
N VAL A 462 24.32 -21.69 7.24
CA VAL A 462 23.10 -21.12 6.71
C VAL A 462 23.23 -20.76 5.24
N SER A 463 22.08 -20.77 4.53
CA SER A 463 22.02 -20.37 3.12
C SER A 463 22.16 -18.85 2.99
N LEU A 464 22.57 -18.39 1.78
CA LEU A 464 22.64 -16.95 1.47
C LEU A 464 21.26 -16.27 1.59
N LEU A 465 20.18 -16.95 1.21
CA LEU A 465 18.82 -16.46 1.40
C LEU A 465 18.54 -16.22 2.89
N THR A 466 18.79 -17.20 3.74
CA THR A 466 18.56 -17.08 5.19
C THR A 466 19.41 -15.99 5.81
N ALA A 467 20.67 -15.85 5.36
CA ALA A 467 21.62 -14.87 5.85
C ALA A 467 21.23 -13.42 5.55
N VAL A 468 20.38 -13.17 4.56
CA VAL A 468 19.84 -11.84 4.26
C VAL A 468 18.40 -11.70 4.79
N PHE A 469 17.56 -12.73 4.61
CA PHE A 469 16.15 -12.70 4.99
C PHE A 469 15.94 -12.48 6.49
N VAL A 470 16.60 -13.28 7.35
CA VAL A 470 16.37 -13.20 8.80
C VAL A 470 16.79 -11.85 9.38
N PRO A 471 18.00 -11.33 9.10
CA PRO A 471 18.39 -10.01 9.62
C PRO A 471 17.53 -8.86 9.05
N ALA A 472 17.13 -8.93 7.78
CA ALA A 472 16.24 -7.95 7.19
C ALA A 472 14.85 -7.97 7.86
N ALA A 473 14.28 -9.16 8.10
CA ALA A 473 13.02 -9.29 8.83
C ALA A 473 13.11 -8.73 10.24
N MET A 474 14.22 -9.00 10.95
CA MET A 474 14.47 -8.45 12.28
C MET A 474 14.65 -6.94 12.26
N LEU A 475 15.36 -6.41 11.26
CA LEU A 475 15.53 -4.96 11.10
C LEU A 475 14.20 -4.25 10.89
N PHE A 476 13.34 -4.75 10.00
CA PHE A 476 12.03 -4.15 9.77
C PHE A 476 11.14 -4.26 11.01
N ALA A 477 11.10 -5.41 11.67
CA ALA A 477 10.36 -5.55 12.92
C ALA A 477 10.87 -4.56 13.99
N GLY A 478 12.19 -4.42 14.15
CA GLY A 478 12.79 -3.46 15.07
C GLY A 478 12.49 -1.99 14.70
N ALA A 479 12.53 -1.66 13.40
CA ALA A 479 12.22 -0.31 12.93
C ALA A 479 10.78 0.12 13.26
N PHE A 480 9.82 -0.81 13.18
CA PHE A 480 8.42 -0.53 13.52
C PHE A 480 8.13 -0.53 15.03
N THR A 481 9.03 -1.00 15.87
CA THR A 481 8.83 -0.98 17.34
C THR A 481 9.29 0.33 17.97
N VAL A 482 10.49 0.82 17.67
CA VAL A 482 11.10 1.99 18.32
C VAL A 482 11.09 3.23 17.41
N PRO A 483 11.79 3.25 16.26
CA PRO A 483 11.87 4.46 15.44
C PRO A 483 10.52 4.98 14.96
N MET A 484 9.64 4.08 14.51
CA MET A 484 8.33 4.49 13.99
C MET A 484 7.43 5.04 15.10
N LYS A 485 7.54 4.53 16.32
CA LYS A 485 6.78 5.08 17.45
C LYS A 485 7.30 6.47 17.87
N ALA A 486 8.61 6.67 17.85
CA ALA A 486 9.18 8.01 18.07
C ALA A 486 8.73 9.03 17.01
N ILE A 487 8.67 8.60 15.74
CA ILE A 487 8.13 9.43 14.64
C ILE A 487 6.62 9.70 14.82
N ASP A 488 5.87 8.72 15.32
CA ASP A 488 4.43 8.84 15.56
C ASP A 488 4.10 9.98 16.51
N TYR A 489 4.88 10.13 17.56
CA TYR A 489 4.78 11.26 18.50
C TYR A 489 4.85 12.63 17.81
N GLN A 490 5.73 12.78 16.82
CA GLN A 490 5.90 14.04 16.10
C GLN A 490 4.85 14.25 15.01
N LYS A 491 4.21 13.18 14.53
CA LYS A 491 3.28 13.23 13.38
C LYS A 491 1.82 13.10 13.76
N SER A 492 1.52 12.64 14.96
CA SER A 492 0.14 12.50 15.42
C SER A 492 -0.54 13.88 15.50
N LEU A 493 -1.78 13.92 15.06
CA LEU A 493 -2.69 15.05 15.20
C LEU A 493 -3.87 14.71 16.12
N ARG A 494 -3.84 13.50 16.71
CA ARG A 494 -4.98 12.93 17.41
C ARG A 494 -5.38 13.75 18.63
N ASP A 495 -4.42 13.95 19.52
CA ASP A 495 -4.70 14.56 20.81
C ASP A 495 -5.06 16.05 20.66
N ASP A 496 -4.38 16.74 19.72
CA ASP A 496 -4.67 18.14 19.42
C ASP A 496 -6.09 18.32 18.90
N PHE A 497 -6.53 17.47 17.95
CA PHE A 497 -7.85 17.58 17.37
C PHE A 497 -8.95 17.16 18.35
N ILE A 498 -8.71 16.16 19.20
CA ILE A 498 -9.64 15.77 20.25
C ILE A 498 -9.77 16.88 21.30
N ARG A 499 -8.66 17.46 21.77
CA ARG A 499 -8.68 18.56 22.75
C ARG A 499 -9.43 19.77 22.20
N PHE A 500 -9.09 20.17 20.97
CA PHE A 500 -9.73 21.30 20.31
C PHE A 500 -11.24 21.11 20.20
N THR A 501 -11.68 19.96 19.70
CA THR A 501 -13.12 19.70 19.50
C THR A 501 -13.90 19.64 20.81
N LYS A 502 -13.32 19.09 21.88
CA LYS A 502 -13.95 19.06 23.20
C LYS A 502 -14.23 20.43 23.81
N GLN A 503 -13.55 21.47 23.35
CA GLN A 503 -13.75 22.83 23.82
C GLN A 503 -14.89 23.54 23.08
N ILE A 504 -15.35 23.01 21.95
CA ILE A 504 -16.52 23.53 21.22
C ILE A 504 -17.78 23.06 21.95
N PRO A 505 -18.71 23.96 22.36
CA PRO A 505 -19.93 23.56 23.01
C PRO A 505 -20.75 22.59 22.17
N PRO A 506 -21.31 21.51 22.74
CA PRO A 506 -22.06 20.51 21.98
C PRO A 506 -23.22 21.08 21.14
N GLN A 507 -23.87 22.13 21.62
CA GLN A 507 -24.94 22.82 20.90
C GLN A 507 -24.47 23.55 19.63
N ASP A 508 -23.20 23.91 19.53
CA ASP A 508 -22.65 24.63 18.39
C ASP A 508 -22.12 23.66 17.32
N LEU A 509 -21.78 22.42 17.69
CA LEU A 509 -21.18 21.43 16.78
C LEU A 509 -21.97 21.20 15.47
N PRO A 510 -23.32 21.14 15.46
CA PRO A 510 -24.07 20.97 14.21
C PRO A 510 -23.97 22.15 13.23
N PHE A 511 -23.55 23.32 13.71
CA PHE A 511 -23.51 24.58 12.94
C PHE A 511 -22.10 25.08 12.68
N VAL A 512 -21.13 24.20 12.79
CA VAL A 512 -19.72 24.51 12.53
C VAL A 512 -19.37 24.15 11.09
N ALA A 513 -18.80 25.10 10.36
CA ALA A 513 -18.18 24.84 9.06
C ALA A 513 -16.65 24.93 9.15
N GLY A 514 -15.99 24.39 8.15
CA GLY A 514 -14.54 24.41 8.02
C GLY A 514 -14.06 25.34 6.92
N TRP A 515 -12.92 25.96 7.12
CA TRP A 515 -12.27 26.74 6.08
C TRP A 515 -10.78 26.50 6.03
N ASN A 516 -10.22 26.47 4.80
CA ASN A 516 -8.80 26.29 4.52
C ASN A 516 -8.18 24.97 5.01
N PHE A 517 -8.99 23.90 5.07
CA PHE A 517 -8.48 22.57 5.37
C PHE A 517 -7.91 21.91 4.11
N SER A 518 -6.70 21.38 4.20
CA SER A 518 -6.25 20.41 3.20
C SER A 518 -7.05 19.13 3.35
N GLN A 519 -7.25 18.38 2.26
CA GLN A 519 -7.94 17.08 2.28
C GLN A 519 -7.40 16.12 3.35
N THR A 520 -6.09 16.15 3.57
CA THR A 520 -5.41 15.33 4.58
C THR A 520 -5.76 15.77 6.00
N THR A 521 -5.70 17.07 6.27
CA THR A 521 -6.02 17.63 7.60
C THR A 521 -7.49 17.46 7.91
N LEU A 522 -8.37 17.67 6.92
CA LEU A 522 -9.80 17.43 7.03
C LEU A 522 -10.11 15.98 7.36
N GLY A 523 -9.46 15.03 6.67
CA GLY A 523 -9.61 13.61 6.95
C GLY A 523 -9.16 13.21 8.36
N ALA A 524 -8.02 13.74 8.83
CA ALA A 524 -7.55 13.52 10.21
C ALA A 524 -8.53 14.12 11.23
N PHE A 525 -8.99 15.35 10.99
CA PHE A 525 -9.96 16.02 11.84
C PHE A 525 -11.24 15.20 11.95
N TYR A 526 -11.82 14.78 10.82
CA TYR A 526 -13.03 13.95 10.81
C TYR A 526 -12.87 12.64 11.58
N VAL A 527 -11.75 11.93 11.42
CA VAL A 527 -11.52 10.65 12.11
C VAL A 527 -11.38 10.83 13.62
N TYR A 528 -10.63 11.86 14.07
CA TYR A 528 -10.32 12.02 15.49
C TYR A 528 -11.34 12.84 16.27
N SER A 529 -11.94 13.85 15.66
CA SER A 529 -12.98 14.67 16.30
C SER A 529 -14.38 14.09 16.17
N ASN A 530 -14.58 13.14 15.27
CA ASN A 530 -15.89 12.60 14.94
C ASN A 530 -16.89 13.65 14.38
N LEU A 531 -16.38 14.79 13.90
CA LEU A 531 -17.15 15.91 13.41
C LEU A 531 -17.05 16.02 11.89
N VAL A 532 -18.18 15.96 11.20
CA VAL A 532 -18.28 16.36 9.79
C VAL A 532 -18.12 17.88 9.70
N LEU A 533 -17.16 18.35 8.93
CA LEU A 533 -16.83 19.75 8.81
C LEU A 533 -17.03 20.22 7.36
N PRO A 534 -18.22 20.68 6.99
CA PRO A 534 -18.50 21.18 5.65
C PRO A 534 -17.55 22.32 5.29
N GLN A 535 -16.87 22.20 4.15
CA GLN A 535 -15.86 23.18 3.75
C GLN A 535 -16.50 24.37 3.03
N ILE A 536 -16.21 25.57 3.48
CA ILE A 536 -16.57 26.81 2.81
C ILE A 536 -15.45 27.18 1.84
N GLU A 537 -15.79 27.48 0.59
CA GLU A 537 -14.83 27.84 -0.46
C GLU A 537 -14.81 29.35 -0.74
N SER A 538 -15.92 30.05 -0.51
CA SER A 538 -16.06 31.49 -0.76
C SER A 538 -15.68 32.30 0.46
N ALA A 539 -14.79 33.26 0.29
CA ALA A 539 -14.45 34.24 1.31
C ALA A 539 -15.66 35.08 1.74
N ASP A 540 -16.58 35.40 0.82
CA ASP A 540 -17.80 36.16 1.12
C ASP A 540 -18.72 35.37 2.07
N ARG A 541 -18.83 34.03 1.87
CA ARG A 541 -19.60 33.20 2.77
C ARG A 541 -18.96 33.07 4.15
N VAL A 542 -17.63 33.04 4.22
CA VAL A 542 -16.88 33.13 5.49
C VAL A 542 -17.25 34.39 6.25
N GLN A 543 -17.23 35.55 5.57
CA GLN A 543 -17.61 36.82 6.17
C GLN A 543 -19.09 36.86 6.59
N SER A 544 -19.96 36.22 5.82
CA SER A 544 -21.39 36.07 6.16
C SER A 544 -21.60 35.26 7.46
N ILE A 545 -20.87 34.17 7.62
CA ILE A 545 -20.90 33.31 8.84
C ILE A 545 -20.38 34.14 10.05
N ILE A 546 -19.25 34.80 9.89
CA ILE A 546 -18.65 35.64 10.95
C ILE A 546 -19.59 36.76 11.35
N ALA A 547 -20.29 37.39 10.39
CA ALA A 547 -21.26 38.45 10.65
C ALA A 547 -22.61 37.92 11.20
N GLY A 548 -22.78 36.60 11.34
CA GLY A 548 -24.02 35.96 11.82
C GLY A 548 -25.18 36.07 10.84
N ARG A 549 -24.91 36.14 9.54
CA ARG A 549 -25.89 36.27 8.45
C ARG A 549 -26.07 35.01 7.62
N ASP A 550 -25.21 34.03 7.83
CA ASP A 550 -25.36 32.75 7.12
C ASP A 550 -26.51 31.92 7.73
N PRO A 551 -27.42 31.35 6.90
CA PRO A 551 -28.60 30.65 7.40
C PRO A 551 -28.26 29.24 7.96
N GLU A 552 -27.14 28.67 7.59
CA GLU A 552 -26.79 27.29 7.93
C GLU A 552 -25.71 27.17 9.02
N TYR A 553 -24.75 28.09 9.02
CA TYR A 553 -23.61 28.02 9.92
C TYR A 553 -23.47 29.30 10.76
N CYS A 554 -23.14 29.11 12.01
CA CYS A 554 -22.93 30.23 12.95
C CYS A 554 -21.50 30.30 13.48
N SER A 555 -20.69 29.30 13.18
CA SER A 555 -19.28 29.30 13.58
C SER A 555 -18.39 28.59 12.56
N LEU A 556 -17.12 28.88 12.63
CA LEU A 556 -16.09 28.37 11.72
C LEU A 556 -14.92 27.80 12.50
N VAL A 557 -14.40 26.66 11.99
CA VAL A 557 -13.06 26.19 12.33
C VAL A 557 -12.13 26.49 11.15
N LEU A 558 -11.10 27.26 11.41
CA LEU A 558 -10.09 27.61 10.42
C LEU A 558 -8.80 26.83 10.65
N ASN A 559 -8.16 26.39 9.57
CA ASN A 559 -6.85 25.77 9.60
C ASN A 559 -5.86 26.66 8.84
N GLN A 560 -5.03 27.42 9.55
CA GLN A 560 -4.17 28.41 8.94
C GLN A 560 -2.70 28.30 9.35
N VAL A 561 -1.80 28.80 8.51
CA VAL A 561 -0.34 28.81 8.71
C VAL A 561 0.16 30.16 9.22
N HIS A 562 -0.60 31.25 9.01
CA HIS A 562 -0.26 32.63 9.35
C HIS A 562 -1.32 33.25 10.26
N SER A 563 -1.02 34.40 10.83
CA SER A 563 -1.97 35.16 11.64
C SER A 563 -3.30 35.36 10.92
N ILE A 564 -4.39 35.37 11.68
CA ILE A 564 -5.75 35.65 11.19
C ILE A 564 -6.11 37.12 11.29
N ASP A 565 -5.19 37.98 11.72
CA ASP A 565 -5.48 39.40 12.04
C ASP A 565 -6.05 40.15 10.84
N ASP A 566 -5.70 39.75 9.60
CA ASP A 566 -6.22 40.35 8.37
C ASP A 566 -7.63 39.86 7.97
N LEU A 567 -8.12 38.79 8.63
CA LEU A 567 -9.35 38.10 8.22
C LEU A 567 -10.49 38.23 9.22
N VAL A 568 -10.17 38.34 10.50
CA VAL A 568 -11.16 38.30 11.59
C VAL A 568 -10.73 39.22 12.73
N ASP A 569 -11.65 40.08 13.19
CA ASP A 569 -11.48 40.84 14.41
C ASP A 569 -11.34 39.86 15.60
N GLN A 570 -10.29 40.01 16.40
CA GLN A 570 -9.95 39.13 17.53
C GLN A 570 -11.09 38.91 18.53
N LYS A 571 -12.05 39.88 18.59
CA LYS A 571 -13.26 39.74 19.45
C LYS A 571 -14.15 38.53 19.11
N TYR A 572 -14.03 37.94 17.90
CA TYR A 572 -14.79 36.76 17.47
C TYR A 572 -14.02 35.49 17.68
N LEU A 573 -12.74 35.56 18.07
CA LEU A 573 -11.92 34.40 18.34
C LEU A 573 -12.26 33.82 19.71
N LEU A 574 -12.74 32.58 19.75
CA LEU A 574 -13.10 31.88 20.99
C LEU A 574 -12.05 30.89 21.43
N LEU A 575 -11.33 30.27 20.47
CA LEU A 575 -10.37 29.24 20.77
C LEU A 575 -9.24 29.25 19.74
N TYR A 576 -8.05 29.08 20.24
CA TYR A 576 -6.84 28.97 19.45
C TYR A 576 -5.99 27.81 19.97
N GLU A 577 -5.61 26.90 19.09
CA GLU A 577 -4.68 25.83 19.44
C GLU A 577 -3.63 25.66 18.32
N THR A 578 -2.37 25.71 18.71
CA THR A 578 -1.26 25.44 17.78
C THR A 578 -0.86 23.99 17.84
N TYR A 579 -0.58 23.40 16.71
CA TYR A 579 0.00 22.06 16.65
C TYR A 579 1.27 22.06 15.78
N PRO A 580 2.35 21.39 16.24
CA PRO A 580 3.60 21.35 15.50
C PRO A 580 3.45 20.50 14.23
N ARG A 581 4.00 21.00 13.12
CA ARG A 581 4.24 20.19 11.93
C ARG A 581 5.69 20.29 11.52
N GLY A 582 6.29 19.16 11.17
CA GLY A 582 7.68 19.03 10.79
C GLY A 582 8.21 20.20 9.94
N ASN A 583 9.45 20.60 10.11
CA ASN A 583 10.12 21.78 9.56
C ASN A 583 9.71 23.14 10.14
N ARG A 584 9.44 23.22 11.45
CA ARG A 584 9.22 24.50 12.18
C ARG A 584 8.03 25.35 11.69
N LYS A 585 7.08 24.78 10.94
CA LYS A 585 5.85 25.45 10.58
C LYS A 585 4.73 24.99 11.51
N TYR A 586 4.32 25.86 12.41
CA TYR A 586 3.12 25.66 13.21
C TYR A 586 1.91 25.92 12.33
N ARG A 587 0.88 25.08 12.45
CA ARG A 587 -0.45 25.38 11.98
C ARG A 587 -1.33 25.60 13.19
N ALA A 588 -2.29 26.49 13.05
CA ALA A 588 -3.24 26.79 14.09
C ALA A 588 -4.65 26.41 13.67
N LEU A 589 -5.40 25.89 14.62
CA LEU A 589 -6.84 25.79 14.54
C LEU A 589 -7.44 26.96 15.30
N TYR A 590 -8.36 27.65 14.66
CA TYR A 590 -9.10 28.75 15.26
C TYR A 590 -10.57 28.40 15.24
N TRP A 591 -11.26 28.55 16.35
CA TRP A 591 -12.70 28.49 16.39
C TRP A 591 -13.24 29.92 16.53
N ILE A 592 -14.03 30.31 15.57
CA ILE A 592 -14.62 31.66 15.46
C ILE A 592 -16.13 31.50 15.50
N ARG A 593 -16.78 32.32 16.29
CA ARG A 593 -18.24 32.35 16.42
C ARG A 593 -18.77 33.73 16.07
N GLY A 594 -19.82 33.78 15.25
CA GLY A 594 -20.57 34.97 14.98
C GLY A 594 -21.29 35.53 16.22
N PRO A 595 -21.78 36.78 16.17
CA PRO A 595 -22.36 37.48 17.32
C PRO A 595 -23.68 36.86 17.83
N HIS A 596 -24.38 36.09 17.04
CA HIS A 596 -25.64 35.45 17.39
C HIS A 596 -25.43 34.01 17.90
N ARG A 597 -26.20 33.64 18.93
CA ARG A 597 -26.26 32.22 19.35
C ARG A 597 -26.81 31.40 18.20
N CYS A 598 -26.20 30.24 17.95
CA CYS A 598 -26.77 29.22 17.05
C CYS A 598 -28.15 28.88 17.62
N MET A 599 -29.23 29.38 17.00
CA MET A 599 -30.58 29.04 17.45
C MET A 599 -30.95 27.68 16.94
N LEU A 600 -30.99 26.71 17.85
CA LEU A 600 -31.78 25.52 17.65
C LEU A 600 -33.28 25.92 17.77
N GLU A 601 -34.10 25.48 16.84
CA GLU A 601 -35.53 25.42 17.13
C GLU A 601 -35.73 24.62 18.43
N PRO A 602 -36.63 25.04 19.35
CA PRO A 602 -36.75 24.47 20.69
C PRO A 602 -37.04 22.95 20.72
N ALA A 603 -37.45 22.37 19.60
CA ALA A 603 -37.77 20.95 19.47
C ALA A 603 -36.57 19.99 19.50
N ILE A 604 -35.34 20.48 19.27
CA ILE A 604 -34.11 19.63 19.18
C ILE A 604 -33.29 19.68 20.48
N ALA A 605 -33.49 20.71 21.31
CA ALA A 605 -32.73 20.92 22.55
C ALA A 605 -32.98 19.87 23.66
N SER A 606 -33.96 19.01 23.51
CA SER A 606 -34.34 17.99 24.51
C SER A 606 -33.92 16.56 24.13
N GLN A 607 -33.17 16.38 23.04
CA GLN A 607 -32.83 15.03 22.54
C GLN A 607 -31.43 14.57 23.01
N SER A 608 -31.37 13.27 23.36
CA SER A 608 -30.15 12.58 23.82
C SER A 608 -29.01 12.60 22.77
N GLU A 609 -27.80 12.28 23.21
CA GLU A 609 -26.58 12.18 22.39
C GLU A 609 -26.77 11.32 21.11
N ASP A 610 -27.68 10.34 21.15
CA ASP A 610 -28.08 9.52 20.00
C ASP A 610 -28.90 10.28 18.96
N ALA A 611 -29.67 11.29 19.37
CA ALA A 611 -30.42 12.13 18.46
C ALA A 611 -29.53 13.14 17.72
N ILE A 612 -28.45 13.59 18.36
CA ILE A 612 -27.42 14.42 17.70
C ILE A 612 -26.69 13.57 16.66
N LYS A 613 -26.36 12.30 16.97
CA LYS A 613 -25.79 11.35 16.01
C LYS A 613 -26.77 11.09 14.84
N THR A 614 -28.05 10.95 15.12
CA THR A 614 -29.09 10.74 14.11
C THR A 614 -29.32 11.98 13.24
N ALA A 615 -29.25 13.18 13.80
CA ALA A 615 -29.34 14.43 13.06
C ALA A 615 -28.14 14.63 12.13
N VAL A 616 -26.93 14.27 12.56
CA VAL A 616 -25.72 14.28 11.73
C VAL A 616 -25.85 13.30 10.55
N VAL A 617 -26.37 12.08 10.81
CA VAL A 617 -26.60 11.06 9.77
C VAL A 617 -27.71 11.50 8.81
N ARG A 618 -28.78 12.10 9.32
CA ARG A 618 -29.89 12.61 8.50
C ARG A 618 -29.47 13.79 7.62
N ARG A 619 -28.55 14.63 8.10
CA ARG A 619 -27.99 15.75 7.31
C ARG A 619 -27.00 15.25 6.24
N LEU A 620 -26.29 14.15 6.49
CA LEU A 620 -25.49 13.46 5.48
C LEU A 620 -26.38 12.92 4.33
N HIS A 621 -27.58 12.42 4.64
CA HIS A 621 -28.55 11.98 3.63
C HIS A 621 -29.17 13.15 2.83
N LEU A 622 -29.42 14.30 3.46
CA LEU A 622 -29.97 15.47 2.76
C LEU A 622 -28.95 16.13 1.79
N MET A 623 -27.64 15.94 2.04
CA MET A 623 -26.59 16.39 1.10
C MET A 623 -26.42 15.45 -0.10
N ASP A 624 -26.94 14.21 -0.01
CA ASP A 624 -26.93 13.23 -1.11
C ASP A 624 -28.10 13.45 -2.10
N ASP A 625 -29.17 14.15 -1.69
CA ASP A 625 -30.38 14.40 -2.52
C ASP A 625 -30.27 15.61 -3.46
N GLY A 626 -29.10 16.22 -3.60
CA GLY A 626 -28.70 17.02 -4.77
C GLY A 626 -29.64 18.17 -5.16
N THR A 627 -30.08 18.99 -4.21
CA THR A 627 -30.69 20.30 -4.52
C THR A 627 -29.82 21.42 -3.96
N ASP A 628 -28.88 21.86 -4.78
CA ASP A 628 -28.41 23.19 -5.18
C ASP A 628 -27.01 23.14 -5.81
#